data_b2b2b80495d4e846b9abc26a13c1a9c0
#
_entry.id   b2b2b80495d4e846b9abc26a13c1a9c0
#
_cell.length_a   1.000
_cell.length_b   1.000
_cell.length_c   1.000
_cell.angle_alpha   90.00
_cell.angle_beta   90.00
_cell.angle_gamma   90.00
#
_symmetry.space_group_name_H-M   'P 1'
#
loop_
_entity.id
_entity.type
_entity.pdbx_description
1 polymer ?
#
loop_
_entity_poly.entity_id
_entity_poly.type
_entity_poly.pdbx_seq_one_letter_code
_entity_poly.pdbx_strand_id
1 'polypeptide(L)'
;METLNALASRRSVRTYTGQSLSASDLEKILKAANAAPVGMGLYDQMHLTVVNSHDFIVSADTATAVMMRTEGAHPTYNVPTIIFVSAKKQNPMLSGVMISSAAMVAHNMVLAATDLGLGACYLWGVLAAVSNTPALLAKLNLPEGYGLLAAVGVGPTAETYEAREIPADRISVSGIE
;
A
#
# COMPACT_ATOMS: atom_id res chain seq x y z
N MET A 1 0.56 9.51 -17.79
CA MET A 1 1.17 10.76 -17.19
C MET A 1 2.69 10.65 -17.30
N GLU A 2 3.42 11.75 -17.46
CA GLU A 2 4.87 11.72 -17.39
C GLU A 2 5.36 11.42 -15.98
N THR A 3 6.47 10.68 -15.84
CA THR A 3 6.93 10.16 -14.53
C THR A 3 7.11 11.24 -13.47
N LEU A 4 7.75 12.37 -13.80
CA LEU A 4 7.95 13.47 -12.85
C LEU A 4 6.63 14.12 -12.45
N ASN A 5 5.67 14.20 -13.36
CA ASN A 5 4.32 14.68 -13.05
C ASN A 5 3.59 13.73 -12.11
N ALA A 6 3.70 12.41 -12.30
CA ALA A 6 3.11 11.42 -11.40
C ALA A 6 3.69 11.56 -9.97
N LEU A 7 5.00 11.71 -9.86
CA LEU A 7 5.68 11.94 -8.57
C LEU A 7 5.21 13.24 -7.89
N ALA A 8 5.10 14.34 -8.65
CA ALA A 8 4.66 15.63 -8.13
C ALA A 8 3.17 15.66 -7.76
N SER A 9 2.33 14.92 -8.52
CA SER A 9 0.88 14.88 -8.31
C SER A 9 0.46 13.90 -7.20
N ARG A 10 1.26 12.84 -6.98
CA ARG A 10 0.95 11.80 -6.00
C ARG A 10 0.69 12.40 -4.60
N ARG A 11 -0.40 12.01 -4.00
CA ARG A 11 -0.74 12.32 -2.60
C ARG A 11 -1.43 11.13 -1.93
N SER A 12 -1.52 11.15 -0.62
CA SER A 12 -2.31 10.17 0.13
C SER A 12 -3.78 10.58 0.08
N VAL A 13 -4.56 9.94 -0.78
CA VAL A 13 -6.00 10.14 -0.89
C VAL A 13 -6.69 9.35 0.22
N ARG A 14 -7.60 10.01 0.90
CA ARG A 14 -8.34 9.45 2.04
C ARG A 14 -9.87 9.59 1.89
N THR A 15 -10.30 9.85 0.66
CA THR A 15 -11.71 10.04 0.29
C THR A 15 -12.01 9.20 -0.94
N TYR A 16 -12.93 8.27 -0.83
CA TYR A 16 -13.29 7.35 -1.91
C TYR A 16 -14.78 7.47 -2.23
N THR A 17 -15.16 7.17 -3.48
CA THR A 17 -16.56 7.27 -3.94
C THR A 17 -17.44 6.11 -3.46
N GLY A 18 -16.86 5.08 -2.86
CA GLY A 18 -17.55 3.83 -2.50
C GLY A 18 -17.73 2.86 -3.67
N GLN A 19 -17.36 3.25 -4.89
CA GLN A 19 -17.39 2.35 -6.04
C GLN A 19 -16.24 1.33 -5.98
N SER A 20 -16.49 0.13 -6.47
CA SER A 20 -15.46 -0.91 -6.57
C SER A 20 -14.37 -0.54 -7.57
N LEU A 21 -13.15 -0.98 -7.31
CA LEU A 21 -12.05 -0.89 -8.27
C LEU A 21 -12.35 -1.80 -9.48
N SER A 22 -12.16 -1.28 -10.70
CA SER A 22 -12.36 -2.09 -11.91
C SER A 22 -11.28 -3.19 -12.03
N ALA A 23 -11.63 -4.32 -12.62
CA ALA A 23 -10.69 -5.41 -12.87
C ALA A 23 -9.50 -4.96 -13.75
N SER A 24 -9.77 -4.13 -14.77
CA SER A 24 -8.72 -3.57 -15.64
C SER A 24 -7.75 -2.66 -14.90
N ASP A 25 -8.23 -1.82 -13.98
CA ASP A 25 -7.36 -0.93 -13.22
C ASP A 25 -6.57 -1.71 -12.16
N LEU A 26 -7.20 -2.70 -11.51
CA LEU A 26 -6.49 -3.61 -10.62
C LEU A 26 -5.34 -4.33 -11.35
N GLU A 27 -5.58 -4.84 -12.56
CA GLU A 27 -4.54 -5.48 -13.38
C GLU A 27 -3.35 -4.55 -13.63
N LYS A 28 -3.60 -3.29 -14.00
CA LYS A 28 -2.54 -2.28 -14.23
C LYS A 28 -1.75 -2.00 -12.95
N ILE A 29 -2.43 -1.90 -11.81
CA ILE A 29 -1.80 -1.68 -10.51
C ILE A 29 -0.92 -2.88 -10.12
N LEU A 30 -1.41 -4.11 -10.31
CA LEU A 30 -0.64 -5.32 -10.04
C LEU A 30 0.56 -5.46 -11.00
N LYS A 31 0.40 -5.04 -12.26
CA LYS A 31 1.52 -4.97 -13.22
C LYS A 31 2.59 -3.98 -12.76
N ALA A 32 2.20 -2.82 -12.25
CA ALA A 32 3.14 -1.84 -11.70
C ALA A 32 3.85 -2.38 -10.44
N ALA A 33 3.15 -3.11 -9.58
CA ALA A 33 3.74 -3.81 -8.44
C ALA A 33 4.84 -4.79 -8.90
N ASN A 34 4.57 -5.60 -9.92
CA ASN A 34 5.52 -6.56 -10.49
C ASN A 34 6.70 -5.91 -11.21
N ALA A 35 6.58 -4.65 -11.63
CA ALA A 35 7.67 -3.88 -12.23
C ALA A 35 8.62 -3.26 -11.20
N ALA A 36 8.30 -3.33 -9.91
CA ALA A 36 9.18 -2.81 -8.87
C ALA A 36 10.45 -3.66 -8.75
N PRO A 37 11.60 -3.05 -8.44
CA PRO A 37 12.80 -3.82 -8.14
C PRO A 37 12.64 -4.56 -6.81
N VAL A 38 13.01 -5.82 -6.79
CA VAL A 38 13.10 -6.64 -5.58
C VAL A 38 14.55 -7.00 -5.35
N GLY A 39 15.05 -6.71 -4.16
CA GLY A 39 16.44 -6.96 -3.81
C GLY A 39 16.83 -8.41 -4.03
N MET A 40 18.01 -8.62 -4.60
CA MET A 40 18.56 -9.93 -4.97
C MET A 40 17.70 -10.74 -5.96
N GLY A 41 16.69 -10.11 -6.59
CA GLY A 41 15.77 -10.80 -7.50
C GLY A 41 14.83 -11.79 -6.83
N LEU A 42 14.59 -11.67 -5.53
CA LEU A 42 13.79 -12.62 -4.72
C LEU A 42 12.27 -12.42 -4.92
N TYR A 43 11.81 -12.33 -6.16
CA TYR A 43 10.40 -12.14 -6.52
C TYR A 43 9.51 -13.30 -6.04
N ASP A 44 10.02 -14.52 -6.08
CA ASP A 44 9.35 -15.73 -5.61
C ASP A 44 9.09 -15.74 -4.10
N GLN A 45 9.75 -14.86 -3.37
CA GLN A 45 9.57 -14.66 -1.92
C GLN A 45 8.67 -13.48 -1.58
N MET A 46 8.12 -12.80 -2.57
CA MET A 46 7.11 -11.76 -2.39
C MET A 46 5.70 -12.31 -2.68
N HIS A 47 4.69 -11.74 -2.04
CA HIS A 47 3.31 -12.13 -2.29
C HIS A 47 2.38 -10.93 -2.14
N LEU A 48 1.38 -10.82 -3.01
CA LEU A 48 0.34 -9.79 -2.97
C LEU A 48 -1.00 -10.44 -2.61
N THR A 49 -1.68 -9.90 -1.60
CA THR A 49 -3.05 -10.30 -1.26
C THR A 49 -3.99 -9.14 -1.54
N VAL A 50 -4.91 -9.32 -2.50
CA VAL A 50 -5.95 -8.34 -2.83
C VAL A 50 -7.18 -8.61 -2.01
N VAL A 51 -7.66 -7.62 -1.27
CA VAL A 51 -8.85 -7.71 -0.42
C VAL A 51 -9.90 -6.72 -0.91
N ASN A 52 -11.00 -7.28 -1.45
CA ASN A 52 -12.21 -6.55 -1.84
C ASN A 52 -13.40 -6.89 -0.92
N SER A 53 -13.18 -7.75 0.09
CA SER A 53 -14.21 -8.13 1.04
C SER A 53 -14.55 -6.95 1.95
N HIS A 54 -15.76 -6.43 1.83
CA HIS A 54 -16.26 -5.36 2.71
C HIS A 54 -16.18 -5.74 4.18
N ASP A 55 -16.59 -6.96 4.53
CA ASP A 55 -16.58 -7.43 5.93
C ASP A 55 -15.16 -7.51 6.51
N PHE A 56 -14.17 -7.90 5.67
CA PHE A 56 -12.78 -7.88 6.10
C PHE A 56 -12.30 -6.43 6.32
N ILE A 57 -12.61 -5.52 5.39
CA ILE A 57 -12.19 -4.11 5.48
C ILE A 57 -12.79 -3.45 6.70
N VAL A 58 -14.08 -3.66 6.99
CA VAL A 58 -14.74 -3.16 8.20
C VAL A 58 -14.12 -3.74 9.47
N SER A 59 -13.80 -5.03 9.47
CA SER A 59 -13.12 -5.66 10.61
C SER A 59 -11.72 -5.11 10.83
N ALA A 60 -10.96 -4.86 9.75
CA ALA A 60 -9.64 -4.25 9.80
C ALA A 60 -9.71 -2.78 10.25
N ASP A 61 -10.74 -2.03 9.80
CA ASP A 61 -11.02 -0.66 10.24
C ASP A 61 -11.22 -0.60 11.76
N THR A 62 -12.13 -1.42 12.28
CA THR A 62 -12.42 -1.52 13.71
C THR A 62 -11.17 -1.89 14.52
N ALA A 63 -10.43 -2.91 14.09
CA ALA A 63 -9.20 -3.34 14.77
C ALA A 63 -8.14 -2.23 14.78
N THR A 64 -8.06 -1.45 13.69
CA THR A 64 -7.14 -0.32 13.60
C THR A 64 -7.55 0.82 14.51
N ALA A 65 -8.83 1.19 14.53
CA ALA A 65 -9.35 2.24 15.41
C ALA A 65 -9.11 1.91 16.89
N VAL A 66 -9.35 0.67 17.30
CA VAL A 66 -9.06 0.18 18.67
C VAL A 66 -7.57 0.26 18.98
N MET A 67 -6.70 -0.24 18.09
CA MET A 67 -5.25 -0.22 18.29
C MET A 67 -4.72 1.21 18.42
N MET A 68 -5.25 2.15 17.62
CA MET A 68 -4.83 3.55 17.61
C MET A 68 -5.52 4.39 18.69
N ARG A 69 -6.45 3.82 19.47
CA ARG A 69 -7.28 4.53 20.46
C ARG A 69 -8.05 5.71 19.85
N THR A 70 -8.57 5.52 18.65
CA THR A 70 -9.35 6.51 17.89
C THR A 70 -10.76 5.98 17.63
N GLU A 71 -11.49 5.67 18.69
CA GLU A 71 -12.87 5.17 18.61
C GLU A 71 -13.74 6.11 17.78
N GLY A 72 -14.53 5.54 16.86
CA GLY A 72 -15.36 6.29 15.92
C GLY A 72 -14.62 6.84 14.68
N ALA A 73 -13.29 6.68 14.58
CA ALA A 73 -12.56 6.98 13.35
C ALA A 73 -12.65 5.80 12.36
N HIS A 74 -12.47 6.12 11.09
CA HIS A 74 -12.40 5.15 10.00
C HIS A 74 -11.01 5.16 9.36
N PRO A 75 -10.00 4.50 9.97
CA PRO A 75 -8.61 4.55 9.50
C PRO A 75 -8.36 3.84 8.18
N THR A 76 -9.31 3.05 7.67
CA THR A 76 -9.31 2.55 6.30
C THR A 76 -9.87 3.56 5.29
N TYR A 77 -10.48 4.65 5.78
CA TYR A 77 -11.12 5.69 4.96
C TYR A 77 -12.23 5.15 4.04
N ASN A 78 -12.86 4.04 4.40
CA ASN A 78 -13.86 3.33 3.59
C ASN A 78 -13.34 2.95 2.19
N VAL A 79 -12.04 2.64 2.07
CA VAL A 79 -11.45 2.22 0.81
C VAL A 79 -12.07 0.92 0.32
N PRO A 80 -12.40 0.79 -1.00
CA PRO A 80 -13.04 -0.41 -1.53
C PRO A 80 -12.09 -1.59 -1.70
N THR A 81 -10.78 -1.34 -1.78
CA THR A 81 -9.76 -2.38 -2.01
C THR A 81 -8.52 -2.09 -1.18
N ILE A 82 -8.03 -3.12 -0.49
CA ILE A 82 -6.72 -3.09 0.17
C ILE A 82 -5.82 -4.15 -0.48
N ILE A 83 -4.61 -3.76 -0.85
CA ILE A 83 -3.59 -4.67 -1.35
C ILE A 83 -2.48 -4.76 -0.31
N PHE A 84 -2.34 -5.95 0.30
CA PHE A 84 -1.24 -6.23 1.20
C PHE A 84 -0.03 -6.76 0.43
N VAL A 85 1.14 -6.28 0.80
CA VAL A 85 2.42 -6.81 0.35
C VAL A 85 3.01 -7.61 1.51
N SER A 86 3.29 -8.86 1.26
CA SER A 86 3.94 -9.75 2.22
C SER A 86 5.19 -10.38 1.62
N ALA A 87 6.07 -10.84 2.48
CA ALA A 87 7.25 -11.58 2.05
C ALA A 87 7.56 -12.71 3.02
N LYS A 88 8.30 -13.70 2.52
CA LYS A 88 8.83 -14.80 3.34
C LYS A 88 9.74 -14.21 4.41
N LYS A 89 9.51 -14.62 5.67
CA LYS A 89 10.32 -14.19 6.81
C LYS A 89 11.77 -14.65 6.61
N GLN A 90 12.68 -13.71 6.70
CA GLN A 90 14.10 -13.94 6.49
C GLN A 90 14.87 -13.77 7.81
N ASN A 91 16.14 -14.12 7.77
CA ASN A 91 17.06 -13.74 8.83
C ASN A 91 17.16 -12.19 8.91
N PRO A 92 17.65 -11.63 10.03
CA PRO A 92 17.69 -10.16 10.22
C PRO A 92 18.40 -9.39 9.10
N MET A 93 19.41 -9.96 8.47
CA MET A 93 20.17 -9.30 7.40
C MET A 93 19.31 -9.13 6.14
N LEU A 94 18.53 -10.13 5.75
CA LEU A 94 17.66 -10.07 4.57
C LEU A 94 16.31 -9.40 4.86
N SER A 95 15.90 -9.30 6.12
CA SER A 95 14.66 -8.62 6.50
C SER A 95 14.63 -7.16 6.01
N GLY A 96 15.74 -6.42 6.12
CA GLY A 96 15.85 -5.06 5.60
C GLY A 96 15.67 -4.98 4.09
N VAL A 97 16.22 -5.94 3.34
CA VAL A 97 16.06 -6.05 1.88
C VAL A 97 14.59 -6.25 1.51
N MET A 98 13.89 -7.15 2.22
CA MET A 98 12.48 -7.44 1.95
C MET A 98 11.57 -6.25 2.31
N ILE A 99 11.84 -5.55 3.41
CA ILE A 99 11.11 -4.33 3.78
C ILE A 99 11.29 -3.24 2.71
N SER A 100 12.53 -3.00 2.27
CA SER A 100 12.81 -2.03 1.20
C SER A 100 12.12 -2.41 -0.11
N SER A 101 12.16 -3.70 -0.48
CA SER A 101 11.46 -4.22 -1.66
C SER A 101 9.95 -4.03 -1.56
N ALA A 102 9.34 -4.34 -0.43
CA ALA A 102 7.91 -4.14 -0.21
C ALA A 102 7.51 -2.65 -0.31
N ALA A 103 8.36 -1.74 0.18
CA ALA A 103 8.13 -0.30 0.05
C ALA A 103 8.15 0.14 -1.41
N MET A 104 9.10 -0.36 -2.23
CA MET A 104 9.16 -0.09 -3.67
C MET A 104 7.95 -0.65 -4.42
N VAL A 105 7.54 -1.88 -4.12
CA VAL A 105 6.33 -2.50 -4.67
C VAL A 105 5.09 -1.65 -4.35
N ALA A 106 4.92 -1.28 -3.07
CA ALA A 106 3.81 -0.44 -2.64
C ALA A 106 3.83 0.95 -3.30
N HIS A 107 5.02 1.55 -3.46
CA HIS A 107 5.15 2.86 -4.10
C HIS A 107 4.78 2.81 -5.59
N ASN A 108 5.19 1.78 -6.33
CA ASN A 108 4.79 1.60 -7.72
C ASN A 108 3.27 1.48 -7.87
N MET A 109 2.59 0.75 -6.96
CA MET A 109 1.13 0.67 -6.96
C MET A 109 0.48 2.05 -6.76
N VAL A 110 1.00 2.85 -5.84
CA VAL A 110 0.48 4.20 -5.56
C VAL A 110 0.71 5.13 -6.74
N LEU A 111 1.86 5.06 -7.42
CA LEU A 111 2.13 5.85 -8.63
C LEU A 111 1.21 5.43 -9.78
N ALA A 112 1.01 4.14 -9.99
CA ALA A 112 0.08 3.64 -11.00
C ALA A 112 -1.36 4.09 -10.73
N ALA A 113 -1.82 4.04 -9.47
CA ALA A 113 -3.12 4.56 -9.09
C ALA A 113 -3.25 6.07 -9.39
N THR A 114 -2.21 6.86 -9.10
CA THR A 114 -2.17 8.30 -9.43
C THR A 114 -2.28 8.53 -10.94
N ASP A 115 -1.54 7.77 -11.75
CA ASP A 115 -1.58 7.86 -13.22
C ASP A 115 -2.96 7.50 -13.80
N LEU A 116 -3.66 6.59 -13.15
CA LEU A 116 -5.02 6.15 -13.51
C LEU A 116 -6.11 7.09 -12.99
N GLY A 117 -5.78 8.14 -12.23
CA GLY A 117 -6.76 9.01 -11.59
C GLY A 117 -7.50 8.38 -10.40
N LEU A 118 -6.94 7.32 -9.83
CA LEU A 118 -7.49 6.61 -8.68
C LEU A 118 -6.88 7.13 -7.37
N GLY A 119 -7.69 7.11 -6.31
CA GLY A 119 -7.20 7.39 -4.96
C GLY A 119 -6.32 6.25 -4.45
N ALA A 120 -5.20 6.60 -3.81
CA ALA A 120 -4.37 5.63 -3.11
C ALA A 120 -3.79 6.21 -1.82
N CYS A 121 -3.64 5.34 -0.81
CA CYS A 121 -3.03 5.68 0.47
C CYS A 121 -2.27 4.48 1.05
N TYR A 122 -1.09 4.74 1.64
CA TYR A 122 -0.42 3.76 2.48
C TYR A 122 -1.18 3.60 3.79
N LEU A 123 -1.52 2.37 4.15
CA LEU A 123 -2.34 2.05 5.31
C LEU A 123 -1.48 1.40 6.43
N TRP A 124 -0.52 2.17 6.96
CA TRP A 124 0.39 1.66 7.99
C TRP A 124 -0.33 1.19 9.26
N GLY A 125 -1.32 1.93 9.74
CA GLY A 125 -2.12 1.54 10.91
C GLY A 125 -2.87 0.23 10.68
N VAL A 126 -3.47 0.07 9.49
CA VAL A 126 -4.17 -1.16 9.09
C VAL A 126 -3.21 -2.34 8.99
N LEU A 127 -2.03 -2.14 8.39
CA LEU A 127 -0.97 -3.15 8.36
C LEU A 127 -0.63 -3.64 9.76
N ALA A 128 -0.38 -2.72 10.69
CA ALA A 128 -0.03 -3.05 12.07
C ALA A 128 -1.18 -3.77 12.79
N ALA A 129 -2.41 -3.28 12.68
CA ALA A 129 -3.57 -3.88 13.32
C ALA A 129 -3.85 -5.30 12.80
N VAL A 130 -3.85 -5.50 11.49
CA VAL A 130 -4.06 -6.83 10.88
C VAL A 130 -2.94 -7.79 11.26
N SER A 131 -1.69 -7.35 11.27
CA SER A 131 -0.54 -8.18 11.68
C SER A 131 -0.63 -8.65 13.13
N ASN A 132 -1.24 -7.86 14.01
CA ASN A 132 -1.38 -8.16 15.43
C ASN A 132 -2.76 -8.75 15.80
N THR A 133 -3.63 -9.01 14.83
CA THR A 133 -4.95 -9.63 15.03
C THR A 133 -4.96 -11.00 14.37
N PRO A 134 -4.69 -12.11 15.09
CA PRO A 134 -4.53 -13.44 14.49
C PRO A 134 -5.72 -13.87 13.63
N ALA A 135 -6.95 -13.54 14.04
CA ALA A 135 -8.16 -13.87 13.29
C ALA A 135 -8.26 -13.15 11.94
N LEU A 136 -7.76 -11.92 11.83
CA LEU A 136 -7.69 -11.18 10.56
C LEU A 136 -6.52 -11.67 9.71
N LEU A 137 -5.36 -11.86 10.31
CA LEU A 137 -4.18 -12.35 9.61
C LEU A 137 -4.45 -13.72 8.96
N ALA A 138 -5.11 -14.63 9.68
CA ALA A 138 -5.46 -15.95 9.16
C ALA A 138 -6.38 -15.89 7.91
N LYS A 139 -7.29 -14.91 7.84
CA LYS A 139 -8.19 -14.73 6.68
C LYS A 139 -7.45 -14.34 5.39
N LEU A 140 -6.24 -13.82 5.48
CA LEU A 140 -5.44 -13.44 4.30
C LEU A 140 -4.83 -14.66 3.59
N ASN A 141 -4.85 -15.84 4.21
CA ASN A 141 -4.30 -17.09 3.65
C ASN A 141 -2.89 -16.91 3.09
N LEU A 142 -2.02 -16.22 3.84
CA LEU A 142 -0.63 -16.01 3.42
C LEU A 142 0.08 -17.36 3.24
N PRO A 143 1.03 -17.46 2.29
CA PRO A 143 1.88 -18.63 2.20
C PRO A 143 2.64 -18.86 3.50
N GLU A 144 2.95 -20.12 3.80
CA GLU A 144 3.65 -20.49 5.02
C GLU A 144 4.97 -19.72 5.19
N GLY A 145 5.20 -19.20 6.37
CA GLY A 145 6.41 -18.44 6.69
C GLY A 145 6.40 -17.00 6.21
N TYR A 146 5.29 -16.50 5.59
CA TYR A 146 5.20 -15.11 5.16
C TYR A 146 4.70 -14.19 6.28
N GLY A 147 5.08 -12.91 6.16
CA GLY A 147 4.61 -11.83 7.03
C GLY A 147 4.26 -10.58 6.23
N LEU A 148 3.33 -9.80 6.72
CA LEU A 148 2.91 -8.53 6.09
C LEU A 148 4.02 -7.48 6.25
N LEU A 149 4.29 -6.72 5.18
CA LEU A 149 5.30 -5.66 5.14
C LEU A 149 4.75 -4.30 4.70
N ALA A 150 3.71 -4.27 3.87
CA ALA A 150 3.04 -3.03 3.48
C ALA A 150 1.56 -3.27 3.20
N ALA A 151 0.77 -2.20 3.26
CA ALA A 151 -0.63 -2.20 2.84
C ALA A 151 -0.93 -0.90 2.07
N VAL A 152 -1.62 -1.03 0.94
CA VAL A 152 -2.08 0.08 0.10
C VAL A 152 -3.57 -0.02 -0.06
N GLY A 153 -4.28 1.03 0.35
CA GLY A 153 -5.69 1.22 0.00
C GLY A 153 -5.78 1.89 -1.36
N VAL A 154 -6.68 1.41 -2.22
CA VAL A 154 -6.86 1.96 -3.57
C VAL A 154 -8.34 1.89 -3.99
N GLY A 155 -8.79 2.90 -4.73
CA GLY A 155 -10.16 2.93 -5.26
C GLY A 155 -10.50 4.22 -5.98
N PRO A 156 -11.67 4.27 -6.62
CA PRO A 156 -12.19 5.48 -7.25
C PRO A 156 -12.34 6.62 -6.25
N THR A 157 -11.94 7.82 -6.66
CA THR A 157 -12.01 9.06 -5.87
C THR A 157 -12.55 10.20 -6.73
N ALA A 158 -13.14 11.19 -6.08
CA ALA A 158 -13.50 12.45 -6.71
C ALA A 158 -12.37 13.50 -6.66
N GLU A 159 -11.28 13.19 -5.97
CA GLU A 159 -10.13 14.08 -5.92
C GLU A 159 -9.40 14.13 -7.26
N THR A 160 -8.95 15.30 -7.64
CA THR A 160 -8.14 15.54 -8.85
C THR A 160 -6.66 15.62 -8.50
N TYR A 161 -5.82 15.22 -9.44
CA TYR A 161 -4.38 15.25 -9.30
C TYR A 161 -3.79 16.43 -10.07
N GLU A 162 -3.17 17.34 -9.31
CA GLU A 162 -2.39 18.46 -9.85
C GLU A 162 -0.95 18.34 -9.37
N ALA A 163 0.00 18.63 -10.26
CA ALA A 163 1.41 18.63 -9.89
C ALA A 163 1.67 19.76 -8.87
N ARG A 164 2.28 19.38 -7.76
CA ARG A 164 2.66 20.32 -6.69
C ARG A 164 4.09 20.79 -6.93
N GLU A 165 4.36 22.00 -6.50
CA GLU A 165 5.74 22.43 -6.31
C GLU A 165 6.34 21.64 -5.15
N ILE A 166 7.48 20.99 -5.40
CA ILE A 166 8.20 20.20 -4.41
C ILE A 166 9.42 20.99 -3.96
N PRO A 167 9.47 21.48 -2.70
CA PRO A 167 10.66 22.14 -2.18
C PRO A 167 11.90 21.25 -2.25
N ALA A 168 13.02 21.81 -2.69
CA ALA A 168 14.25 21.07 -2.89
C ALA A 168 14.94 20.67 -1.56
N ASP A 169 14.55 21.30 -0.47
CA ASP A 169 15.15 21.17 0.88
C ASP A 169 14.36 20.25 1.83
N ARG A 170 13.35 19.52 1.34
CA ARG A 170 12.59 18.56 2.15
C ARG A 170 13.46 17.46 2.76
N ILE A 171 14.50 17.09 2.06
CA ILE A 171 15.49 16.12 2.52
C ILE A 171 16.85 16.81 2.43
N SER A 172 17.57 16.85 3.53
CA SER A 172 18.92 17.40 3.56
C SER A 172 19.88 16.56 2.70
N VAL A 173 20.76 17.24 1.98
CA VAL A 173 21.76 16.59 1.12
C VAL A 173 23.14 17.05 1.53
N SER A 174 24.09 16.12 1.65
CA SER A 174 25.52 16.41 1.82
C SER A 174 26.30 15.67 0.74
N GLY A 175 27.37 16.32 0.25
CA GLY A 175 28.29 15.74 -0.71
C GLY A 175 29.66 15.45 -0.06
N ILE A 176 30.38 14.48 -0.61
CA ILE A 176 31.81 14.23 -0.34
C ILE A 176 32.46 14.34 -1.71
N GLU A 177 33.46 15.23 -1.83
CA GLU A 177 34.29 15.44 -3.03
C GLU A 177 35.64 14.75 -2.91
#